data_08b67b28d2c8f1206c72ee4be310f021
#
_entry.id   08b67b28d2c8f1206c72ee4be310f021
#
_cell.length_a   1.000
_cell.length_b   1.000
_cell.length_c   1.000
_cell.angle_alpha   90.00
_cell.angle_beta   90.00
_cell.angle_gamma   90.00
#
_symmetry.space_group_name_H-M   'P 1'
#
loop_
_entity.id
_entity.type
_entity.pdbx_description
1 polymer ?
#
loop_
_entity_poly.entity_id
_entity_poly.type
_entity_poly.pdbx_seq_one_letter_code
_entity_poly.pdbx_strand_id
1 'polypeptide(L)'
;MTKDKVIEKCKNLLLELPNVKKVKHVESKVSNITTNWSAQAWGPELIARDIGANFFDGCVEAKLPIDNVKISTKRDQVVVSSMKTKFSLKKLFFLGSTKSESEGMIGMHGEGYKMCVVSLARMSVFDPINISGSDALIVSVGDEDEETGLRPLVYHFFKINDQGGSFFIINTISKELKEAFDKTMLNFFHEKNEMVGELLHQYNEIEAYKSNTKDGAGFYCGLKRITIKDIPIILNIKKPYAALDKFTKQDRDRNAFSQKLQSTYYNIFCRSGFGYNFYGNDAIYHIIKSSKAIWKKGAPLLASIANHSYTRLKEDPRL
;
A
#
# COMPACT_ATOMS: atom_id res chain seq x y z
N MET A 1 -21.85 22.70 -13.43
CA MET A 1 -22.90 22.51 -12.37
C MET A 1 -22.74 23.57 -11.30
N THR A 2 -23.81 24.23 -10.78
CA THR A 2 -23.62 25.26 -9.74
C THR A 2 -23.04 24.66 -8.46
N LYS A 3 -22.23 25.45 -7.73
CA LYS A 3 -21.57 25.04 -6.47
C LYS A 3 -22.54 24.41 -5.47
N ASP A 4 -23.74 24.99 -5.33
CA ASP A 4 -24.75 24.51 -4.41
C ASP A 4 -25.30 23.12 -4.79
N LYS A 5 -25.47 22.87 -6.10
CA LYS A 5 -25.87 21.54 -6.60
C LYS A 5 -24.81 20.47 -6.32
N VAL A 6 -23.52 20.82 -6.42
CA VAL A 6 -22.42 19.89 -6.09
C VAL A 6 -22.43 19.56 -4.60
N ILE A 7 -22.56 20.60 -3.74
CA ILE A 7 -22.62 20.41 -2.28
C ILE A 7 -23.82 19.54 -1.89
N GLU A 8 -24.98 19.76 -2.51
CA GLU A 8 -26.18 18.97 -2.22
C GLU A 8 -26.02 17.52 -2.67
N LYS A 9 -25.44 17.28 -3.86
CA LYS A 9 -25.07 15.93 -4.30
C LYS A 9 -24.15 15.24 -3.29
N CYS A 10 -23.11 15.92 -2.80
CA CYS A 10 -22.17 15.37 -1.82
C CYS A 10 -22.87 15.05 -0.48
N LYS A 11 -23.81 15.90 -0.02
CA LYS A 11 -24.60 15.61 1.18
C LYS A 11 -25.45 14.35 1.01
N ASN A 12 -26.11 14.19 -0.14
CA ASN A 12 -26.91 13.03 -0.43
C ASN A 12 -26.08 11.74 -0.43
N LEU A 13 -24.89 11.76 -1.06
CA LEU A 13 -23.94 10.63 -1.01
C LEU A 13 -23.55 10.23 0.42
N LEU A 14 -23.37 11.21 1.31
CA LEU A 14 -23.08 10.93 2.72
C LEU A 14 -24.31 10.38 3.46
N LEU A 15 -25.53 10.89 3.20
CA LEU A 15 -26.75 10.41 3.82
C LEU A 15 -27.18 9.01 3.37
N GLU A 16 -26.72 8.56 2.21
CA GLU A 16 -26.89 7.17 1.72
C GLU A 16 -26.07 6.15 2.53
N LEU A 17 -25.04 6.60 3.28
CA LEU A 17 -24.23 5.71 4.10
C LEU A 17 -25.03 5.23 5.34
N PRO A 18 -24.98 3.93 5.69
CA PRO A 18 -25.89 3.31 6.66
C PRO A 18 -25.97 3.97 8.04
N ASN A 19 -24.85 4.56 8.49
CA ASN A 19 -24.74 5.11 9.85
C ASN A 19 -24.67 6.63 9.89
N VAL A 20 -24.77 7.31 8.76
CA VAL A 20 -24.73 8.78 8.67
C VAL A 20 -26.16 9.33 8.79
N LYS A 21 -26.42 10.07 9.88
CA LYS A 21 -27.74 10.63 10.18
C LYS A 21 -27.80 12.15 10.06
N LYS A 22 -26.65 12.82 10.16
CA LYS A 22 -26.55 14.28 10.12
C LYS A 22 -25.38 14.67 9.27
N VAL A 23 -25.57 15.62 8.34
CA VAL A 23 -24.53 16.14 7.46
C VAL A 23 -24.59 17.66 7.46
N LYS A 24 -23.49 18.33 7.83
CA LYS A 24 -23.32 19.77 7.78
C LYS A 24 -22.12 20.09 6.90
N HIS A 25 -22.32 20.82 5.80
CA HIS A 25 -21.22 21.36 5.00
C HIS A 25 -20.42 22.37 5.82
N VAL A 26 -19.10 22.30 5.74
CA VAL A 26 -18.16 23.20 6.44
C VAL A 26 -17.54 24.18 5.44
N GLU A 27 -16.83 23.65 4.46
CA GLU A 27 -16.13 24.43 3.44
C GLU A 27 -15.88 23.61 2.17
N SER A 28 -15.66 24.30 1.06
CA SER A 28 -15.15 23.70 -0.17
C SER A 28 -13.92 24.45 -0.65
N LYS A 29 -12.88 23.70 -1.02
CA LYS A 29 -11.60 24.26 -1.48
C LYS A 29 -11.24 23.72 -2.85
N VAL A 30 -10.95 24.60 -3.77
CA VAL A 30 -10.38 24.26 -5.08
C VAL A 30 -8.88 24.09 -4.91
N SER A 31 -8.33 23.00 -5.40
CA SER A 31 -6.88 22.76 -5.34
C SER A 31 -6.19 23.15 -6.65
N ASN A 32 -4.86 23.31 -6.59
CA ASN A 32 -4.03 23.48 -7.77
C ASN A 32 -3.74 22.14 -8.49
N ILE A 33 -4.31 21.05 -7.99
CA ILE A 33 -4.16 19.72 -8.60
C ILE A 33 -5.33 19.53 -9.56
N THR A 34 -5.01 19.20 -10.80
CA THR A 34 -5.99 18.92 -11.86
C THR A 34 -6.00 17.45 -12.24
N THR A 35 -7.00 17.02 -12.99
CA THR A 35 -7.05 15.65 -13.53
C THR A 35 -5.84 15.32 -14.41
N ASN A 36 -5.12 16.32 -14.90
CA ASN A 36 -3.91 16.18 -15.73
C ASN A 36 -2.60 16.40 -14.95
N TRP A 37 -2.67 16.55 -13.62
CA TRP A 37 -1.53 16.88 -12.77
C TRP A 37 -0.32 15.96 -12.91
N SER A 38 -0.52 14.68 -13.22
CA SER A 38 0.58 13.75 -13.43
C SER A 38 0.48 13.12 -14.82
N ALA A 39 1.60 13.06 -15.53
CA ALA A 39 1.70 12.35 -16.81
C ALA A 39 1.41 10.85 -16.67
N GLN A 40 1.70 10.29 -15.49
CA GLN A 40 1.54 8.87 -15.21
C GLN A 40 0.31 8.62 -14.34
N ALA A 41 -0.73 8.00 -14.91
CA ALA A 41 -1.85 7.48 -14.15
C ALA A 41 -1.43 6.21 -13.39
N TRP A 42 -1.92 6.06 -12.16
CA TRP A 42 -1.76 4.81 -11.42
C TRP A 42 -2.79 3.78 -11.85
N GLY A 43 -2.35 2.52 -12.01
CA GLY A 43 -3.25 1.41 -12.21
C GLY A 43 -3.96 1.00 -10.90
N PRO A 44 -4.95 0.09 -11.00
CA PRO A 44 -5.74 -0.38 -9.87
C PRO A 44 -4.92 -0.86 -8.67
N GLU A 45 -3.84 -1.61 -8.91
CA GLU A 45 -3.00 -2.18 -7.85
C GLU A 45 -2.27 -1.10 -7.04
N LEU A 46 -1.80 -0.03 -7.72
CA LEU A 46 -1.13 1.08 -7.05
C LEU A 46 -2.10 1.89 -6.22
N ILE A 47 -3.30 2.15 -6.76
CA ILE A 47 -4.38 2.84 -6.03
C ILE A 47 -4.75 2.06 -4.76
N ALA A 48 -5.06 0.78 -4.91
CA ALA A 48 -5.48 -0.06 -3.81
C ALA A 48 -4.38 -0.18 -2.73
N ARG A 49 -3.12 -0.39 -3.15
CA ARG A 49 -1.95 -0.46 -2.27
C ARG A 49 -1.75 0.84 -1.49
N ASP A 50 -1.86 1.99 -2.15
CA ASP A 50 -1.61 3.28 -1.50
C ASP A 50 -2.70 3.66 -0.50
N ILE A 51 -3.95 3.42 -0.86
CA ILE A 51 -5.07 3.56 0.08
C ILE A 51 -4.88 2.62 1.26
N GLY A 52 -4.55 1.33 1.03
CA GLY A 52 -4.24 0.38 2.09
C GLY A 52 -3.09 0.83 2.99
N ALA A 53 -2.02 1.41 2.41
CA ALA A 53 -0.88 1.94 3.15
C ALA A 53 -1.26 3.06 4.12
N ASN A 54 -2.18 3.95 3.73
CA ASN A 54 -2.66 5.00 4.61
C ASN A 54 -3.42 4.45 5.82
N PHE A 55 -4.19 3.37 5.64
CA PHE A 55 -4.88 2.68 6.73
C PHE A 55 -3.92 1.86 7.60
N PHE A 56 -2.90 1.24 6.99
CA PHE A 56 -1.82 0.59 7.71
C PHE A 56 -1.11 1.57 8.66
N ASP A 57 -0.67 2.71 8.11
CA ASP A 57 -0.02 3.76 8.91
C ASP A 57 -0.92 4.25 10.04
N GLY A 58 -2.23 4.41 9.78
CA GLY A 58 -3.21 4.77 10.80
C GLY A 58 -3.30 3.75 11.94
N CYS A 59 -3.17 2.45 11.64
CA CYS A 59 -3.08 1.40 12.67
C CYS A 59 -1.78 1.50 13.46
N VAL A 60 -0.64 1.73 12.81
CA VAL A 60 0.66 1.92 13.48
C VAL A 60 0.60 3.13 14.42
N GLU A 61 0.11 4.28 13.96
CA GLU A 61 -0.05 5.48 14.79
C GLU A 61 -0.96 5.24 16.02
N ALA A 62 -2.05 4.49 15.80
CA ALA A 62 -3.01 4.18 16.87
C ALA A 62 -2.58 2.98 17.74
N LYS A 63 -1.43 2.36 17.47
CA LYS A 63 -0.94 1.12 18.13
C LYS A 63 -1.96 -0.03 18.05
N LEU A 64 -2.63 -0.14 16.92
CA LEU A 64 -3.60 -1.19 16.62
C LEU A 64 -2.98 -2.23 15.68
N PRO A 65 -3.40 -3.51 15.78
CA PRO A 65 -2.95 -4.52 14.83
C PRO A 65 -3.46 -4.21 13.42
N ILE A 66 -2.68 -4.57 12.39
CA ILE A 66 -3.01 -4.31 10.99
C ILE A 66 -4.31 -4.98 10.55
N ASP A 67 -4.71 -6.09 11.17
CA ASP A 67 -5.95 -6.79 10.88
C ASP A 67 -7.22 -6.01 11.33
N ASN A 68 -7.04 -4.86 11.98
CA ASN A 68 -8.10 -3.88 12.19
C ASN A 68 -8.53 -3.21 10.86
N VAL A 69 -7.66 -3.19 9.84
CA VAL A 69 -8.03 -2.78 8.49
C VAL A 69 -8.96 -3.82 7.88
N LYS A 70 -10.13 -3.38 7.42
CA LYS A 70 -11.10 -4.22 6.72
C LYS A 70 -11.33 -3.65 5.33
N ILE A 71 -11.34 -4.53 4.34
CA ILE A 71 -11.65 -4.20 2.96
C ILE A 71 -12.89 -4.99 2.56
N SER A 72 -13.89 -4.30 2.04
CA SER A 72 -15.12 -4.89 1.53
C SER A 72 -15.37 -4.42 0.11
N THR A 73 -15.59 -5.36 -0.80
CA THR A 73 -15.81 -5.11 -2.24
C THR A 73 -17.18 -5.63 -2.65
N LYS A 74 -18.23 -5.14 -2.02
CA LYS A 74 -19.60 -5.61 -2.26
C LYS A 74 -20.29 -4.79 -3.34
N ARG A 75 -20.98 -5.46 -4.26
CA ARG A 75 -21.65 -4.85 -5.41
C ARG A 75 -20.65 -4.00 -6.20
N ASP A 76 -20.99 -2.72 -6.46
CA ASP A 76 -20.15 -1.76 -7.18
C ASP A 76 -19.48 -0.77 -6.23
N GLN A 77 -19.15 -1.20 -5.02
CA GLN A 77 -18.56 -0.36 -3.98
C GLN A 77 -17.33 -1.03 -3.37
N VAL A 78 -16.28 -0.24 -3.10
CA VAL A 78 -15.19 -0.59 -2.20
C VAL A 78 -15.30 0.24 -0.93
N VAL A 79 -15.17 -0.40 0.21
CA VAL A 79 -15.05 0.23 1.52
C VAL A 79 -13.78 -0.29 2.18
N VAL A 80 -12.82 0.60 2.41
CA VAL A 80 -11.67 0.36 3.29
C VAL A 80 -11.95 1.03 4.62
N SER A 81 -11.84 0.30 5.71
CA SER A 81 -12.18 0.82 7.04
C SER A 81 -11.19 0.37 8.10
N SER A 82 -11.02 1.20 9.13
CA SER A 82 -10.27 0.87 10.33
C SER A 82 -10.93 1.55 11.52
N MET A 83 -11.45 0.73 12.44
CA MET A 83 -12.13 1.24 13.63
C MET A 83 -11.12 1.79 14.64
N LYS A 84 -11.53 2.78 15.44
CA LYS A 84 -10.68 3.44 16.46
C LYS A 84 -9.45 4.18 15.91
N THR A 85 -9.28 4.25 14.59
CA THR A 85 -8.27 5.12 13.96
C THR A 85 -8.89 6.48 13.66
N LYS A 86 -8.09 7.54 13.77
CA LYS A 86 -8.49 8.90 13.37
C LYS A 86 -7.31 9.62 12.75
N PHE A 87 -7.55 10.33 11.66
CA PHE A 87 -6.56 11.19 11.02
C PHE A 87 -7.19 12.49 10.54
N SER A 88 -6.40 13.55 10.40
CA SER A 88 -6.91 14.83 9.93
C SER A 88 -7.15 14.80 8.43
N LEU A 89 -8.42 14.85 8.00
CA LEU A 89 -8.79 14.93 6.58
C LEU A 89 -8.25 16.20 5.89
N LYS A 90 -7.99 17.28 6.66
CA LYS A 90 -7.38 18.50 6.12
C LYS A 90 -5.97 18.25 5.56
N LYS A 91 -5.22 17.28 6.11
CA LYS A 91 -3.89 16.89 5.59
C LYS A 91 -3.97 16.35 4.16
N LEU A 92 -5.10 15.77 3.74
CA LEU A 92 -5.29 15.25 2.39
C LEU A 92 -5.34 16.36 1.32
N PHE A 93 -5.64 17.60 1.72
CA PHE A 93 -5.64 18.76 0.82
C PHE A 93 -4.22 19.30 0.54
N PHE A 94 -3.34 19.33 1.56
CA PHE A 94 -2.02 19.92 1.44
C PHE A 94 -1.01 18.94 0.80
N LEU A 95 -0.06 19.49 0.03
CA LEU A 95 1.13 18.74 -0.42
C LEU A 95 2.12 18.62 0.75
N GLY A 96 2.85 17.51 0.80
CA GLY A 96 3.82 17.21 1.85
C GLY A 96 3.31 16.20 2.88
N SER A 97 4.22 15.61 3.62
CA SER A 97 3.95 14.60 4.63
C SER A 97 4.50 15.01 6.00
N THR A 98 3.72 14.83 7.05
CA THR A 98 4.21 14.91 8.43
C THR A 98 4.84 13.60 8.91
N LYS A 99 4.83 12.55 8.06
CA LYS A 99 5.30 11.19 8.38
C LYS A 99 6.76 10.95 8.02
N SER A 100 7.43 11.90 7.37
CA SER A 100 8.79 11.73 6.81
C SER A 100 9.87 11.38 7.84
N GLU A 101 9.62 11.63 9.13
CA GLU A 101 10.55 11.36 10.22
C GLU A 101 10.09 10.20 11.14
N SER A 102 8.94 9.58 10.86
CA SER A 102 8.39 8.54 11.73
C SER A 102 8.87 7.17 11.30
N GLU A 103 9.52 6.43 12.21
CA GLU A 103 9.94 5.04 11.96
C GLU A 103 8.74 4.11 11.72
N GLY A 104 8.85 3.24 10.72
CA GLY A 104 7.88 2.16 10.46
C GLY A 104 6.66 2.54 9.65
N MET A 105 6.54 3.79 9.17
CA MET A 105 5.44 4.22 8.30
C MET A 105 5.76 4.08 6.82
N ILE A 106 4.74 3.74 6.03
CA ILE A 106 4.86 3.53 4.58
C ILE A 106 4.74 4.86 3.82
N GLY A 107 3.87 5.76 4.26
CA GLY A 107 3.55 7.01 3.58
C GLY A 107 4.54 8.13 3.86
N MET A 108 5.53 8.36 2.97
CA MET A 108 6.61 9.33 3.17
C MET A 108 6.41 10.70 2.50
N HIS A 109 5.65 10.78 1.41
CA HIS A 109 5.66 11.98 0.54
C HIS A 109 4.38 12.80 0.53
N GLY A 110 3.28 12.32 1.10
CA GLY A 110 2.00 13.04 1.18
C GLY A 110 1.28 13.29 -0.17
N GLU A 111 1.78 12.74 -1.26
CA GLU A 111 1.23 12.89 -2.61
C GLU A 111 0.32 11.70 -3.01
N GLY A 112 0.46 10.54 -2.33
CA GLY A 112 -0.19 9.30 -2.73
C GLY A 112 -1.70 9.38 -2.85
N TYR A 113 -2.38 9.96 -1.86
CA TYR A 113 -3.83 10.12 -1.91
C TYR A 113 -4.29 10.95 -3.13
N LYS A 114 -3.55 12.02 -3.48
CA LYS A 114 -3.89 12.88 -4.62
C LYS A 114 -3.73 12.15 -5.94
N MET A 115 -2.65 11.34 -6.05
CA MET A 115 -2.44 10.46 -7.20
C MET A 115 -3.55 9.42 -7.32
N CYS A 116 -4.01 8.84 -6.20
CA CYS A 116 -5.17 7.95 -6.20
C CYS A 116 -6.41 8.64 -6.76
N VAL A 117 -6.75 9.84 -6.25
CA VAL A 117 -7.95 10.56 -6.67
C VAL A 117 -7.89 10.97 -8.15
N VAL A 118 -6.75 11.49 -8.62
CA VAL A 118 -6.54 11.83 -10.04
C VAL A 118 -6.69 10.57 -10.92
N SER A 119 -6.09 9.45 -10.50
CA SER A 119 -6.16 8.20 -11.27
C SER A 119 -7.57 7.62 -11.27
N LEU A 120 -8.29 7.68 -10.16
CA LEU A 120 -9.70 7.28 -10.07
C LEU A 120 -10.57 8.13 -11.01
N ALA A 121 -10.37 9.47 -11.02
CA ALA A 121 -11.11 10.37 -11.91
C ALA A 121 -10.88 10.02 -13.39
N ARG A 122 -9.65 9.67 -13.79
CA ARG A 122 -9.32 9.19 -15.15
C ARG A 122 -9.96 7.85 -15.49
N MET A 123 -10.23 7.03 -14.49
CA MET A 123 -10.96 5.76 -14.62
C MET A 123 -12.48 5.95 -14.54
N SER A 124 -12.97 7.20 -14.57
CA SER A 124 -14.38 7.57 -14.41
C SER A 124 -14.98 7.15 -13.06
N VAL A 125 -14.15 7.01 -12.03
CA VAL A 125 -14.57 6.79 -10.64
C VAL A 125 -14.48 8.12 -9.91
N PHE A 126 -15.64 8.70 -9.62
CA PHE A 126 -15.76 10.06 -9.08
C PHE A 126 -16.20 10.06 -7.61
N ASP A 127 -16.01 11.20 -6.98
CA ASP A 127 -16.52 11.53 -5.65
C ASP A 127 -16.12 10.51 -4.55
N PRO A 128 -14.80 10.11 -4.46
CA PRO A 128 -14.37 9.26 -3.35
C PRO A 128 -14.65 9.94 -2.01
N ILE A 129 -15.19 9.15 -1.07
CA ILE A 129 -15.59 9.60 0.26
C ILE A 129 -14.53 9.17 1.26
N ASN A 130 -14.09 10.10 2.10
CA ASN A 130 -13.22 9.83 3.24
C ASN A 130 -13.92 10.24 4.52
N ILE A 131 -13.90 9.39 5.53
CA ILE A 131 -14.46 9.66 6.84
C ILE A 131 -13.37 9.43 7.89
N SER A 132 -13.31 10.30 8.89
CA SER A 132 -12.47 10.14 10.07
C SER A 132 -13.19 10.67 11.30
N GLY A 133 -13.75 9.75 12.10
CA GLY A 133 -14.60 10.07 13.23
C GLY A 133 -15.84 10.86 12.81
N SER A 134 -15.93 12.13 13.17
CA SER A 134 -17.04 13.04 12.82
C SER A 134 -16.75 13.96 11.63
N ASP A 135 -15.61 13.80 10.98
CA ASP A 135 -15.24 14.54 9.77
C ASP A 135 -15.45 13.69 8.52
N ALA A 136 -15.97 14.31 7.46
CA ALA A 136 -16.06 13.69 6.15
C ALA A 136 -15.52 14.64 5.08
N LEU A 137 -14.94 14.04 4.05
CA LEU A 137 -14.38 14.71 2.89
C LEU A 137 -14.80 13.96 1.62
N ILE A 138 -15.36 14.69 0.67
CA ILE A 138 -15.58 14.21 -0.70
C ILE A 138 -14.71 15.03 -1.63
N VAL A 139 -14.03 14.35 -2.57
CA VAL A 139 -13.23 15.05 -3.58
C VAL A 139 -13.90 14.88 -4.93
N SER A 140 -14.40 15.98 -5.50
CA SER A 140 -15.00 16.01 -6.82
C SER A 140 -14.05 16.57 -7.87
N VAL A 141 -14.37 16.38 -9.14
CA VAL A 141 -13.73 17.07 -10.27
C VAL A 141 -14.52 18.34 -10.56
N GLY A 142 -13.85 19.47 -10.53
CA GLY A 142 -14.44 20.78 -10.86
C GLY A 142 -14.80 20.92 -12.33
N ASP A 143 -15.49 22.01 -12.64
CA ASP A 143 -15.77 22.41 -14.02
C ASP A 143 -14.42 22.75 -14.71
N GLU A 144 -14.40 22.62 -16.02
CA GLU A 144 -13.25 22.96 -16.85
C GLU A 144 -13.02 24.46 -16.82
N ASP A 145 -11.78 24.86 -16.58
CA ASP A 145 -11.35 26.24 -16.65
C ASP A 145 -11.31 26.67 -18.12
N GLU A 146 -11.99 27.76 -18.47
CA GLU A 146 -12.19 28.19 -19.84
C GLU A 146 -10.88 28.63 -20.54
N GLU A 147 -9.91 29.12 -19.79
CA GLU A 147 -8.63 29.58 -20.32
C GLU A 147 -7.63 28.43 -20.53
N THR A 148 -7.56 27.52 -19.56
CA THR A 148 -6.53 26.46 -19.53
C THR A 148 -7.03 25.10 -20.01
N GLY A 149 -8.34 24.88 -20.07
CA GLY A 149 -8.93 23.55 -20.36
C GLY A 149 -8.72 22.53 -19.24
N LEU A 150 -8.24 22.95 -18.06
CA LEU A 150 -7.92 22.06 -16.95
C LEU A 150 -9.10 21.92 -15.97
N ARG A 151 -9.25 20.75 -15.42
CA ARG A 151 -10.30 20.44 -14.43
C ARG A 151 -9.67 20.22 -13.06
N PRO A 152 -9.84 21.17 -12.10
CA PRO A 152 -9.24 21.06 -10.78
C PRO A 152 -9.96 20.02 -9.90
N LEU A 153 -9.27 19.49 -8.91
CA LEU A 153 -9.89 18.75 -7.82
C LEU A 153 -10.48 19.74 -6.81
N VAL A 154 -11.71 19.46 -6.37
CA VAL A 154 -12.43 20.25 -5.36
C VAL A 154 -12.71 19.40 -4.13
N TYR A 155 -12.25 19.87 -2.97
CA TYR A 155 -12.35 19.20 -1.69
C TYR A 155 -13.53 19.78 -0.90
N HIS A 156 -14.56 18.98 -0.61
CA HIS A 156 -15.75 19.35 0.12
C HIS A 156 -15.71 18.74 1.52
N PHE A 157 -15.54 19.57 2.53
CA PHE A 157 -15.46 19.16 3.94
C PHE A 157 -16.82 19.23 4.62
N PHE A 158 -17.15 18.20 5.38
CA PHE A 158 -18.42 18.07 6.11
C PHE A 158 -18.16 17.64 7.56
N LYS A 159 -19.13 17.98 8.43
CA LYS A 159 -19.31 17.36 9.75
C LYS A 159 -20.47 16.40 9.69
N ILE A 160 -20.29 15.22 10.25
CA ILE A 160 -21.28 14.15 10.38
C ILE A 160 -21.34 13.67 11.83
N ASN A 161 -22.27 12.79 12.17
CA ASN A 161 -22.20 12.08 13.45
C ASN A 161 -21.00 11.12 13.47
N ASP A 162 -20.35 10.95 14.62
CA ASP A 162 -19.10 10.14 14.76
C ASP A 162 -19.33 8.69 14.29
N GLN A 163 -18.48 8.22 13.43
CA GLN A 163 -18.50 6.87 12.85
C GLN A 163 -17.56 5.89 13.59
N GLY A 164 -16.86 6.33 14.63
CA GLY A 164 -15.99 5.50 15.48
C GLY A 164 -14.70 5.03 14.82
N GLY A 165 -14.37 5.47 13.62
CA GLY A 165 -13.17 5.04 12.89
C GLY A 165 -12.92 5.85 11.63
N SER A 166 -12.07 5.32 10.77
CA SER A 166 -11.72 5.90 9.48
C SER A 166 -12.23 5.03 8.34
N PHE A 167 -12.71 5.66 7.26
CA PHE A 167 -13.27 4.97 6.10
C PHE A 167 -12.82 5.68 4.81
N PHE A 168 -12.54 4.88 3.79
CA PHE A 168 -12.41 5.30 2.40
C PHE A 168 -13.42 4.53 1.58
N ILE A 169 -14.26 5.23 0.82
CA ILE A 169 -15.38 4.63 0.09
C ILE A 169 -15.34 5.15 -1.34
N ILE A 170 -15.43 4.23 -2.30
CA ILE A 170 -15.64 4.53 -3.71
C ILE A 170 -16.80 3.71 -4.24
N ASN A 171 -17.64 4.37 -5.04
CA ASN A 171 -18.78 3.77 -5.70
C ASN A 171 -18.45 3.59 -7.20
N THR A 172 -19.13 2.67 -7.85
CA THR A 172 -18.99 2.40 -9.29
C THR A 172 -17.57 2.04 -9.68
N ILE A 173 -17.19 0.80 -9.46
CA ILE A 173 -15.83 0.32 -9.68
C ILE A 173 -15.75 -0.72 -10.79
N SER A 174 -14.64 -0.71 -11.54
CA SER A 174 -14.33 -1.76 -12.49
C SER A 174 -13.97 -3.08 -11.79
N LYS A 175 -14.07 -4.18 -12.52
CA LYS A 175 -13.66 -5.51 -12.02
C LYS A 175 -12.20 -5.53 -11.58
N GLU A 176 -11.32 -4.89 -12.35
CA GLU A 176 -9.87 -4.83 -12.07
C GLU A 176 -9.59 -4.07 -10.78
N LEU A 177 -10.29 -2.96 -10.56
CA LEU A 177 -10.14 -2.17 -9.33
C LEU A 177 -10.63 -2.98 -8.12
N LYS A 178 -11.74 -3.69 -8.24
CA LYS A 178 -12.26 -4.58 -7.21
C LYS A 178 -11.26 -5.68 -6.85
N GLU A 179 -10.74 -6.39 -7.85
CA GLU A 179 -9.74 -7.44 -7.64
C GLU A 179 -8.45 -6.90 -6.99
N ALA A 180 -8.04 -5.68 -7.33
CA ALA A 180 -6.89 -5.03 -6.72
C ALA A 180 -7.12 -4.75 -5.23
N PHE A 181 -8.31 -4.27 -4.85
CA PHE A 181 -8.65 -4.05 -3.44
C PHE A 181 -8.79 -5.37 -2.68
N ASP A 182 -9.39 -6.40 -3.25
CA ASP A 182 -9.50 -7.73 -2.62
C ASP A 182 -8.12 -8.32 -2.25
N LYS A 183 -7.11 -8.05 -3.09
CA LYS A 183 -5.73 -8.53 -2.89
C LYS A 183 -4.84 -7.57 -2.10
N THR A 184 -5.34 -6.41 -1.71
CA THR A 184 -4.51 -5.35 -1.11
C THR A 184 -3.82 -5.79 0.17
N MET A 185 -4.49 -6.56 1.03
CA MET A 185 -3.91 -7.01 2.30
C MET A 185 -2.68 -7.92 2.12
N LEU A 186 -2.54 -8.59 0.99
CA LEU A 186 -1.33 -9.37 0.65
C LEU A 186 -0.08 -8.50 0.44
N ASN A 187 -0.26 -7.18 0.27
CA ASN A 187 0.84 -6.23 0.15
C ASN A 187 1.42 -5.77 1.49
N PHE A 188 0.83 -6.18 2.62
CA PHE A 188 1.28 -5.78 3.95
C PHE A 188 1.70 -7.00 4.77
N PHE A 189 2.79 -6.83 5.53
CA PHE A 189 3.23 -7.89 6.44
C PHE A 189 2.39 -7.86 7.72
N HIS A 190 1.67 -8.95 7.97
CA HIS A 190 0.91 -9.19 9.20
C HIS A 190 0.69 -10.69 9.40
N GLU A 191 0.41 -11.10 10.64
CA GLU A 191 0.28 -12.52 11.03
C GLU A 191 -0.80 -13.29 10.25
N LYS A 192 -1.84 -12.62 9.78
CA LYS A 192 -2.93 -13.23 9.01
C LYS A 192 -2.75 -13.09 7.49
N ASN A 193 -1.58 -12.65 7.02
CA ASN A 193 -1.30 -12.64 5.60
C ASN A 193 -1.17 -14.07 5.08
N GLU A 194 -2.05 -14.47 4.18
CA GLU A 194 -2.14 -15.84 3.66
C GLU A 194 -0.83 -16.34 3.04
N MET A 195 0.04 -15.45 2.59
CA MET A 195 1.36 -15.79 2.05
C MET A 195 2.34 -16.18 3.15
N VAL A 196 2.18 -15.69 4.39
CA VAL A 196 3.14 -15.84 5.49
C VAL A 196 2.87 -17.13 6.24
N GLY A 197 3.84 -18.03 6.23
CA GLY A 197 3.82 -19.29 6.96
C GLY A 197 4.67 -19.25 8.22
N GLU A 198 5.30 -20.38 8.53
CA GLU A 198 6.15 -20.59 9.69
C GLU A 198 7.41 -19.72 9.67
N LEU A 199 7.78 -19.15 10.82
CA LEU A 199 9.05 -18.46 11.01
C LEU A 199 10.20 -19.49 10.98
N LEU A 200 11.14 -19.32 10.05
CA LEU A 200 12.29 -20.20 9.89
C LEU A 200 13.55 -19.65 10.54
N HIS A 201 13.71 -18.31 10.55
CA HIS A 201 14.90 -17.66 11.09
C HIS A 201 14.60 -16.21 11.46
N GLN A 202 15.28 -15.74 12.52
CA GLN A 202 15.28 -14.35 12.93
C GLN A 202 16.69 -13.90 13.24
N TYR A 203 17.06 -12.75 12.69
CA TYR A 203 18.32 -12.08 12.96
C TYR A 203 18.08 -10.57 13.12
N ASN A 204 18.21 -10.06 14.34
CA ASN A 204 17.84 -8.69 14.68
C ASN A 204 16.40 -8.36 14.26
N GLU A 205 16.22 -7.32 13.44
CA GLU A 205 14.93 -6.88 12.92
C GLU A 205 14.57 -7.52 11.56
N ILE A 206 15.26 -8.59 11.18
CA ILE A 206 15.06 -9.31 9.93
C ILE A 206 14.53 -10.70 10.24
N GLU A 207 13.46 -11.08 9.58
CA GLU A 207 12.79 -12.37 9.76
C GLU A 207 12.65 -13.07 8.41
N ALA A 208 12.92 -14.36 8.39
CA ALA A 208 12.67 -15.24 7.25
C ALA A 208 11.57 -16.23 7.58
N TYR A 209 10.56 -16.29 6.74
CA TYR A 209 9.40 -17.18 6.87
C TYR A 209 9.29 -18.10 5.66
N LYS A 210 8.66 -19.24 5.89
CA LYS A 210 8.15 -20.08 4.82
C LYS A 210 7.04 -19.35 4.08
N SER A 211 7.02 -19.42 2.75
CA SER A 211 5.85 -18.96 2.00
C SER A 211 4.83 -20.08 1.88
N ASN A 212 3.56 -19.75 2.10
CA ASN A 212 2.44 -20.68 1.86
C ASN A 212 2.08 -20.78 0.37
N THR A 213 2.77 -20.01 -0.50
CA THR A 213 2.60 -20.05 -1.94
C THR A 213 3.89 -20.53 -2.62
N LYS A 214 3.83 -20.87 -3.91
CA LYS A 214 5.03 -21.24 -4.70
C LYS A 214 6.02 -20.09 -4.84
N ASP A 215 5.53 -18.85 -4.73
CA ASP A 215 6.32 -17.63 -4.84
C ASP A 215 6.61 -17.08 -3.43
N GLY A 216 7.74 -16.45 -3.30
CA GLY A 216 8.11 -15.72 -2.10
C GLY A 216 7.88 -14.22 -2.24
N ALA A 217 8.23 -13.49 -1.18
CA ALA A 217 8.14 -12.03 -1.15
C ALA A 217 9.23 -11.42 -0.27
N GLY A 218 9.64 -10.21 -0.63
CA GLY A 218 10.43 -9.33 0.21
C GLY A 218 9.56 -8.19 0.75
N PHE A 219 9.45 -8.10 2.08
CA PHE A 219 8.79 -7.00 2.78
C PHE A 219 9.83 -6.08 3.41
N TYR A 220 9.60 -4.78 3.30
CA TYR A 220 10.40 -3.76 3.94
C TYR A 220 9.52 -2.72 4.61
N CYS A 221 9.72 -2.53 5.92
CA CYS A 221 8.87 -1.67 6.75
C CYS A 221 7.38 -1.98 6.57
N GLY A 222 7.03 -3.27 6.59
CA GLY A 222 5.65 -3.75 6.50
C GLY A 222 5.04 -3.77 5.09
N LEU A 223 5.72 -3.24 4.05
CA LEU A 223 5.21 -3.23 2.68
C LEU A 223 5.96 -4.21 1.79
N LYS A 224 5.21 -5.01 1.01
CA LYS A 224 5.77 -5.89 -0.01
C LYS A 224 6.43 -5.06 -1.12
N ARG A 225 7.73 -5.27 -1.32
CA ARG A 225 8.54 -4.57 -2.31
C ARG A 225 8.82 -5.41 -3.54
N ILE A 226 8.88 -6.74 -3.38
CA ILE A 226 9.17 -7.66 -4.47
C ILE A 226 8.42 -8.97 -4.28
N THR A 227 8.07 -9.62 -5.39
CA THR A 227 7.68 -11.03 -5.45
C THR A 227 8.88 -11.83 -5.97
N ILE A 228 9.25 -12.89 -5.25
CA ILE A 228 10.36 -13.78 -5.58
C ILE A 228 9.75 -15.02 -6.22
N LYS A 229 9.76 -15.06 -7.55
CA LYS A 229 9.12 -16.14 -8.31
C LYS A 229 9.79 -17.50 -8.07
N ASP A 230 8.97 -18.53 -7.91
CA ASP A 230 9.36 -19.94 -7.76
C ASP A 230 10.29 -20.21 -6.57
N ILE A 231 10.34 -19.31 -5.59
CA ILE A 231 11.12 -19.46 -4.35
C ILE A 231 10.21 -19.19 -3.16
N PRO A 232 9.73 -20.22 -2.47
CA PRO A 232 8.69 -20.09 -1.44
C PRO A 232 9.28 -19.62 -0.09
N ILE A 233 9.90 -18.43 -0.09
CA ILE A 233 10.47 -17.79 1.08
C ILE A 233 10.01 -16.34 1.21
N ILE A 234 9.72 -15.90 2.40
CA ILE A 234 9.40 -14.51 2.72
C ILE A 234 10.51 -13.93 3.58
N LEU A 235 11.04 -12.80 3.18
CA LEU A 235 11.96 -12.01 3.99
C LEU A 235 11.26 -10.73 4.43
N ASN A 236 11.17 -10.51 5.74
CA ASN A 236 10.62 -9.31 6.35
C ASN A 236 11.70 -8.51 7.06
N ILE A 237 11.97 -7.29 6.58
CA ILE A 237 12.89 -6.34 7.20
C ILE A 237 12.06 -5.25 7.86
N LYS A 238 11.97 -5.28 9.21
CA LYS A 238 11.04 -4.47 10.02
C LYS A 238 11.45 -3.02 10.17
N LYS A 239 12.74 -2.74 10.28
CA LYS A 239 13.27 -1.39 10.52
C LYS A 239 14.05 -0.87 9.35
N PRO A 240 14.21 0.46 9.27
CA PRO A 240 15.07 1.07 8.28
C PRO A 240 16.44 0.41 8.23
N TYR A 241 16.83 0.02 7.04
CA TYR A 241 18.12 -0.55 6.73
C TYR A 241 18.82 0.37 5.73
N ALA A 242 19.95 0.95 6.09
CA ALA A 242 20.59 2.04 5.35
C ALA A 242 20.74 1.78 3.85
N ALA A 243 21.07 0.54 3.46
CA ALA A 243 21.16 0.14 2.05
C ALA A 243 19.82 0.18 1.31
N LEU A 244 18.68 -0.05 2.01
CA LEU A 244 17.33 -0.01 1.45
C LEU A 244 16.73 1.40 1.53
N ASP A 245 17.01 2.16 2.58
CA ASP A 245 16.52 3.52 2.77
C ASP A 245 16.91 4.44 1.63
N LYS A 246 18.12 4.32 1.14
CA LYS A 246 18.60 5.10 0.00
C LYS A 246 17.68 4.94 -1.22
N PHE A 247 17.13 3.75 -1.43
CA PHE A 247 16.26 3.44 -2.56
C PHE A 247 14.80 3.80 -2.29
N THR A 248 14.31 3.59 -1.07
CA THR A 248 12.94 3.98 -0.70
C THR A 248 12.74 5.48 -0.70
N LYS A 249 13.75 6.27 -0.30
CA LYS A 249 13.72 7.73 -0.38
C LYS A 249 13.73 8.25 -1.83
N GLN A 250 14.31 7.51 -2.76
CA GLN A 250 14.33 7.83 -4.18
C GLN A 250 13.07 7.37 -4.93
N ASP A 251 12.29 6.47 -4.35
CA ASP A 251 11.05 5.94 -4.93
C ASP A 251 9.86 6.90 -4.70
N ARG A 252 10.08 8.18 -5.02
CA ARG A 252 9.07 9.24 -4.90
C ARG A 252 7.82 8.92 -5.72
N ASP A 253 8.00 8.38 -6.91
CA ASP A 253 6.92 8.04 -7.84
C ASP A 253 6.31 6.66 -7.54
N ARG A 254 6.78 5.98 -6.47
CA ARG A 254 6.36 4.61 -6.09
C ARG A 254 6.36 3.62 -7.26
N ASN A 255 7.23 3.86 -8.22
CA ASN A 255 7.47 3.01 -9.37
C ASN A 255 8.20 1.72 -8.94
N ALA A 256 7.58 0.96 -8.03
CA ALA A 256 8.04 -0.39 -7.69
C ALA A 256 8.18 -1.31 -8.93
N PHE A 257 7.75 -0.83 -10.07
CA PHE A 257 7.81 -1.50 -11.36
C PHE A 257 8.95 -1.05 -12.27
N SER A 258 9.77 -0.05 -11.90
CA SER A 258 10.95 0.22 -12.70
C SER A 258 11.90 -0.98 -12.62
N GLN A 259 12.39 -1.46 -13.75
CA GLN A 259 13.31 -2.60 -13.79
C GLN A 259 14.53 -2.39 -12.89
N LYS A 260 15.02 -1.15 -12.78
CA LYS A 260 16.13 -0.78 -11.92
C LYS A 260 15.80 -0.98 -10.44
N LEU A 261 14.62 -0.56 -10.01
CA LEU A 261 14.19 -0.68 -8.61
C LEU A 261 13.95 -2.15 -8.25
N GLN A 262 13.27 -2.89 -9.11
CA GLN A 262 13.07 -4.34 -8.93
C GLN A 262 14.41 -5.10 -8.88
N SER A 263 15.35 -4.79 -9.76
CA SER A 263 16.68 -5.37 -9.72
C SER A 263 17.41 -5.06 -8.43
N THR A 264 17.24 -3.85 -7.90
CA THR A 264 17.83 -3.45 -6.63
C THR A 264 17.24 -4.22 -5.45
N TYR A 265 15.90 -4.28 -5.35
CA TYR A 265 15.25 -5.10 -4.33
C TYR A 265 15.62 -6.58 -4.47
N TYR A 266 15.62 -7.11 -5.70
CA TYR A 266 16.05 -8.48 -5.96
C TYR A 266 17.48 -8.75 -5.46
N ASN A 267 18.42 -7.83 -5.75
CA ASN A 267 19.80 -7.97 -5.27
C ASN A 267 19.87 -7.99 -3.73
N ILE A 268 19.12 -7.13 -3.05
CA ILE A 268 19.14 -7.07 -1.59
C ILE A 268 18.47 -8.28 -0.97
N PHE A 269 17.24 -8.61 -1.39
CA PHE A 269 16.49 -9.72 -0.82
C PHE A 269 17.05 -11.09 -1.23
N CYS A 270 17.58 -11.27 -2.42
CA CYS A 270 18.00 -12.57 -2.93
C CYS A 270 19.51 -12.78 -2.91
N ARG A 271 20.30 -11.77 -3.20
CA ARG A 271 21.76 -11.92 -3.27
C ARG A 271 22.48 -11.50 -1.99
N SER A 272 22.29 -10.25 -1.60
CA SER A 272 22.92 -9.73 -0.38
C SER A 272 22.38 -10.38 0.88
N GLY A 273 21.11 -10.76 0.90
CA GLY A 273 20.49 -11.43 2.04
C GLY A 273 21.16 -12.75 2.43
N PHE A 274 21.64 -13.51 1.44
CA PHE A 274 22.44 -14.72 1.70
C PHE A 274 23.82 -14.38 2.23
N GLY A 275 24.51 -13.38 1.65
CA GLY A 275 25.83 -12.94 2.09
C GLY A 275 25.82 -12.36 3.51
N TYR A 276 24.77 -11.64 3.88
CA TYR A 276 24.59 -11.08 5.23
C TYR A 276 23.94 -12.04 6.22
N ASN A 277 23.68 -13.26 5.84
CA ASN A 277 23.09 -14.27 6.73
C ASN A 277 21.65 -14.00 7.18
N PHE A 278 20.88 -13.24 6.42
CA PHE A 278 19.50 -12.94 6.78
C PHE A 278 18.59 -14.15 6.77
N TYR A 279 18.93 -15.19 6.01
CA TYR A 279 18.08 -16.35 5.86
C TYR A 279 18.32 -17.48 6.87
N GLY A 280 19.49 -17.58 7.49
CA GLY A 280 19.79 -18.72 8.35
C GLY A 280 19.75 -20.08 7.64
N ASN A 281 20.20 -21.13 8.30
CA ASN A 281 20.31 -22.46 7.70
C ASN A 281 18.95 -23.10 7.38
N ASP A 282 17.95 -22.90 8.25
CA ASP A 282 16.63 -23.51 8.06
C ASP A 282 15.90 -22.93 6.85
N ALA A 283 15.98 -21.61 6.65
CA ALA A 283 15.41 -20.97 5.48
C ALA A 283 16.12 -21.39 4.19
N ILE A 284 17.47 -21.47 4.20
CA ILE A 284 18.26 -21.94 3.05
C ILE A 284 17.90 -23.38 2.72
N TYR A 285 17.82 -24.27 3.71
CA TYR A 285 17.41 -25.67 3.53
C TYR A 285 16.02 -25.76 2.91
N HIS A 286 15.06 -24.96 3.41
CA HIS A 286 13.71 -24.90 2.86
C HIS A 286 13.71 -24.46 1.39
N ILE A 287 14.47 -23.41 1.04
CA ILE A 287 14.61 -22.93 -0.33
C ILE A 287 15.12 -24.05 -1.24
N ILE A 288 16.20 -24.72 -0.85
CA ILE A 288 16.82 -25.79 -1.64
C ILE A 288 15.82 -26.95 -1.84
N LYS A 289 15.17 -27.41 -0.79
CA LYS A 289 14.23 -28.52 -0.83
C LYS A 289 12.96 -28.24 -1.65
N SER A 290 12.45 -27.01 -1.58
CA SER A 290 11.14 -26.65 -2.15
C SER A 290 11.21 -26.10 -3.56
N SER A 291 12.36 -25.58 -3.99
CA SER A 291 12.49 -24.83 -5.25
C SER A 291 12.96 -25.72 -6.41
N LYS A 292 12.04 -26.50 -6.98
CA LYS A 292 12.32 -27.31 -8.18
C LYS A 292 12.86 -26.51 -9.36
N ALA A 293 12.51 -25.23 -9.49
CA ALA A 293 12.94 -24.35 -10.56
C ALA A 293 14.43 -23.94 -10.46
N ILE A 294 14.99 -23.94 -9.25
CA ILE A 294 16.40 -23.62 -9.01
C ILE A 294 17.31 -24.59 -9.76
N TRP A 295 16.97 -25.88 -9.74
CA TRP A 295 17.79 -26.93 -10.36
C TRP A 295 17.70 -26.96 -11.89
N LYS A 296 16.63 -26.44 -12.48
CA LYS A 296 16.40 -26.53 -13.93
C LYS A 296 16.99 -25.37 -14.75
N LYS A 297 17.26 -24.21 -14.14
CA LYS A 297 17.57 -22.97 -14.89
C LYS A 297 18.97 -22.39 -14.65
N GLY A 298 19.86 -23.04 -13.90
CA GLY A 298 21.20 -22.54 -13.61
C GLY A 298 21.16 -21.12 -12.99
N ALA A 299 20.20 -20.86 -12.10
CA ALA A 299 19.81 -19.53 -11.73
C ALA A 299 20.93 -18.77 -10.99
N PRO A 300 21.07 -17.45 -11.20
CA PRO A 300 21.98 -16.57 -10.45
C PRO A 300 21.83 -16.68 -8.93
N LEU A 301 20.65 -17.10 -8.46
CA LEU A 301 20.37 -17.32 -7.05
C LEU A 301 21.11 -18.55 -6.49
N LEU A 302 21.19 -19.66 -7.24
CA LEU A 302 21.98 -20.82 -6.82
C LEU A 302 23.46 -20.50 -6.71
N ALA A 303 23.98 -19.73 -7.66
CA ALA A 303 25.36 -19.23 -7.58
C ALA A 303 25.56 -18.37 -6.33
N SER A 304 24.59 -17.51 -5.99
CA SER A 304 24.63 -16.72 -4.77
C SER A 304 24.55 -17.57 -3.50
N ILE A 305 23.65 -18.55 -3.45
CA ILE A 305 23.54 -19.51 -2.33
C ILE A 305 24.85 -20.31 -2.22
N ALA A 306 25.34 -20.85 -3.33
CA ALA A 306 26.58 -21.62 -3.35
C ALA A 306 27.79 -20.79 -2.90
N ASN A 307 27.96 -19.59 -3.42
CA ASN A 307 29.12 -18.75 -3.12
C ASN A 307 29.11 -18.21 -1.68
N HIS A 308 27.95 -17.87 -1.14
CA HIS A 308 27.84 -17.23 0.18
C HIS A 308 27.47 -18.19 1.32
N SER A 309 26.93 -19.34 1.00
CA SER A 309 26.43 -20.31 1.99
C SER A 309 27.11 -21.65 1.93
N TYR A 310 28.02 -21.90 0.98
CA TYR A 310 28.64 -23.20 0.74
C TYR A 310 29.31 -23.78 1.99
N THR A 311 30.12 -23.00 2.68
CA THR A 311 30.83 -23.43 3.88
C THR A 311 29.86 -23.85 4.99
N ARG A 312 28.76 -23.12 5.14
CA ARG A 312 27.72 -23.38 6.14
C ARG A 312 26.83 -24.56 5.75
N LEU A 313 26.51 -24.71 4.48
CA LEU A 313 25.72 -25.80 3.94
C LEU A 313 26.48 -27.12 3.99
N LYS A 314 27.81 -27.08 3.82
CA LYS A 314 28.69 -28.25 3.92
C LYS A 314 28.69 -28.90 5.32
N GLU A 315 28.43 -28.10 6.34
CA GLU A 315 28.38 -28.56 7.74
C GLU A 315 26.96 -28.92 8.20
N ASP A 316 25.93 -28.69 7.38
CA ASP A 316 24.56 -29.03 7.71
C ASP A 316 24.25 -30.49 7.39
N PRO A 317 23.99 -31.36 8.42
CA PRO A 317 23.80 -32.81 8.21
C PRO A 317 22.54 -33.17 7.42
N ARG A 318 21.69 -32.18 7.11
CA ARG A 318 20.45 -32.36 6.32
C ARG A 318 20.67 -32.21 4.82
N LEU A 319 21.84 -31.74 4.39
CA LEU A 319 22.24 -31.48 3.01
C LEU A 319 23.38 -32.38 2.60
#